data_e789009b3a196f2594f3d482ddcfa603
#
_entry.id   e789009b3a196f2594f3d482ddcfa603
#
_cell.length_a   1.000
_cell.length_b   1.000
_cell.length_c   1.000
_cell.angle_alpha   90.00
_cell.angle_beta   90.00
_cell.angle_gamma   90.00
#
_symmetry.space_group_name_H-M   'P 1'
#
loop_
_entity.id
_entity.type
_entity.pdbx_description
1 polymer ?
#
loop_
_entity_poly.entity_id
_entity_poly.type
_entity_poly.pdbx_seq_one_letter_code
_entity_poly.pdbx_strand_id
1 'polypeptide(L)'
;MNENVQTELKKIFNGRFSTSESTRANYARGEDTYDPILSKAVVFPETNEEVSQLLKLCNEHKIPVVPFGTGTSLEGHVVGNQNGITISLEKMNKVLSVNAEDFDCRVQANVTRKQLNEYLREDGVFFPIDPGADAALGGMAATSASGTMAVKYGTMRTVISGLTVVLPNGDIIKTGARTKKTSAGYNLTNLFIGSEGTLGIITEVQLRLSPIPESIMSAVCYFPDLDSAVKASQEVIQYGVPIARIEMLNNCLLYTSPSPRD
;
A
#
# COMPACT_ATOMS: atom_id res chain seq x y z
N MET A 1 -23.82 17.29 5.44
CA MET A 1 -24.19 16.15 4.57
C MET A 1 -25.72 16.13 4.50
N ASN A 2 -26.29 16.00 3.30
CA ASN A 2 -27.73 15.97 3.08
C ASN A 2 -28.35 14.71 3.72
N GLU A 3 -29.56 14.79 4.27
CA GLU A 3 -30.27 13.66 4.91
C GLU A 3 -30.47 12.48 3.97
N ASN A 4 -30.70 12.75 2.69
CA ASN A 4 -30.80 11.71 1.66
C ASN A 4 -29.51 10.88 1.55
N VAL A 5 -28.36 11.53 1.48
CA VAL A 5 -27.05 10.84 1.43
C VAL A 5 -26.80 10.01 2.69
N GLN A 6 -27.18 10.52 3.88
CA GLN A 6 -27.06 9.75 5.11
C GLN A 6 -27.94 8.50 5.11
N THR A 7 -29.12 8.60 4.56
CA THR A 7 -30.06 7.47 4.45
C THR A 7 -29.50 6.40 3.50
N GLU A 8 -28.94 6.82 2.36
CA GLU A 8 -28.31 5.88 1.43
C GLU A 8 -27.06 5.21 2.03
N LEU A 9 -26.21 5.98 2.76
CA LEU A 9 -25.06 5.41 3.46
C LEU A 9 -25.49 4.36 4.51
N LYS A 10 -26.61 4.62 5.22
CA LYS A 10 -27.17 3.63 6.16
C LYS A 10 -27.59 2.34 5.46
N LYS A 11 -28.16 2.43 4.27
CA LYS A 11 -28.58 1.26 3.48
C LYS A 11 -27.36 0.50 2.97
N ILE A 12 -26.38 1.19 2.37
CA ILE A 12 -25.20 0.57 1.78
C ILE A 12 -24.37 -0.15 2.85
N PHE A 13 -24.09 0.53 3.97
CA PHE A 13 -23.12 0.07 4.95
C PHE A 13 -23.72 -0.61 6.18
N ASN A 14 -25.05 -0.64 6.33
CA ASN A 14 -25.73 -1.32 7.45
C ASN A 14 -25.07 -1.05 8.82
N GLY A 15 -24.84 0.23 9.15
CA GLY A 15 -24.18 0.67 10.39
C GLY A 15 -22.64 0.73 10.34
N ARG A 16 -21.98 0.26 9.27
CA ARG A 16 -20.53 0.39 9.08
C ARG A 16 -20.16 1.77 8.53
N PHE A 17 -20.67 2.82 9.14
CA PHE A 17 -20.24 4.18 8.92
C PHE A 17 -20.40 4.98 10.21
N SER A 18 -19.64 6.07 10.35
CA SER A 18 -19.70 6.92 11.53
C SER A 18 -19.62 8.39 11.16
N THR A 19 -20.43 9.20 11.86
CA THR A 19 -20.36 10.67 11.84
C THR A 19 -19.86 11.20 13.19
N SER A 20 -19.53 10.33 14.16
CA SER A 20 -19.01 10.78 15.45
C SER A 20 -17.66 11.46 15.29
N GLU A 21 -17.43 12.50 16.05
CA GLU A 21 -16.20 13.29 15.99
C GLU A 21 -14.99 12.43 16.36
N SER A 22 -15.10 11.60 17.40
CA SER A 22 -14.03 10.71 17.84
C SER A 22 -13.59 9.72 16.74
N THR A 23 -14.53 9.10 16.04
CA THR A 23 -14.18 8.22 14.90
C THR A 23 -13.54 9.02 13.78
N ARG A 24 -14.13 10.17 13.40
CA ARG A 24 -13.58 11.00 12.30
C ARG A 24 -12.17 11.50 12.59
N ALA A 25 -11.86 11.80 13.84
CA ALA A 25 -10.53 12.24 14.26
C ALA A 25 -9.45 11.18 14.01
N ASN A 26 -9.76 9.90 14.16
CA ASN A 26 -8.81 8.79 13.89
C ASN A 26 -8.43 8.66 12.41
N TYR A 27 -9.22 9.22 11.51
CA TYR A 27 -9.02 9.17 10.06
C TYR A 27 -8.86 10.57 9.43
N ALA A 28 -8.48 11.56 10.25
CA ALA A 28 -8.37 12.94 9.81
C ALA A 28 -7.03 13.26 9.13
N ARG A 29 -5.99 12.47 9.40
CA ARG A 29 -4.65 12.55 8.80
C ARG A 29 -3.91 11.22 8.96
N GLY A 30 -2.76 11.08 8.27
CA GLY A 30 -1.79 10.00 8.47
C GLY A 30 -0.70 10.35 9.49
N GLU A 31 0.49 9.78 9.29
CA GLU A 31 1.72 10.10 10.03
C GLU A 31 2.43 11.36 9.47
N ASP A 32 1.73 12.12 8.65
CA ASP A 32 2.19 13.38 8.09
C ASP A 32 2.19 14.52 9.12
N THR A 33 2.73 15.68 8.72
CA THR A 33 2.83 16.89 9.57
C THR A 33 1.70 17.90 9.30
N TYR A 34 0.72 17.56 8.46
CA TYR A 34 -0.38 18.46 8.15
C TYR A 34 -1.41 18.53 9.28
N ASP A 35 -2.13 19.62 9.36
CA ASP A 35 -3.24 19.75 10.30
C ASP A 35 -4.36 18.75 9.97
N PRO A 36 -4.92 18.06 10.98
CA PRO A 36 -5.98 17.11 10.75
C PRO A 36 -7.26 17.79 10.26
N ILE A 37 -7.86 17.27 9.19
CA ILE A 37 -9.13 17.75 8.66
C ILE A 37 -10.18 16.63 8.81
N LEU A 38 -11.24 16.91 9.57
CA LEU A 38 -12.32 15.95 9.77
C LEU A 38 -13.25 15.90 8.56
N SER A 39 -13.33 14.76 7.90
CA SER A 39 -14.37 14.49 6.91
C SER A 39 -15.75 14.47 7.55
N LYS A 40 -16.83 14.61 6.78
CA LYS A 40 -18.22 14.58 7.28
C LYS A 40 -18.64 13.22 7.82
N ALA A 41 -18.05 12.15 7.30
CA ALA A 41 -18.25 10.78 7.74
C ALA A 41 -17.05 9.92 7.41
N VAL A 42 -16.92 8.80 8.11
CA VAL A 42 -16.03 7.67 7.76
C VAL A 42 -16.90 6.47 7.46
N VAL A 43 -16.60 5.74 6.39
CA VAL A 43 -17.29 4.51 5.97
C VAL A 43 -16.32 3.34 5.90
N PHE A 44 -16.83 2.13 6.15
CA PHE A 44 -16.03 0.91 6.29
C PHE A 44 -16.57 -0.20 5.36
N PRO A 45 -16.25 -0.17 4.06
CA PRO A 45 -16.65 -1.21 3.11
C PRO A 45 -15.95 -2.54 3.39
N GLU A 46 -16.62 -3.63 3.00
CA GLU A 46 -16.09 -4.99 3.03
C GLU A 46 -15.93 -5.59 1.63
N THR A 47 -16.61 -5.00 0.62
CA THR A 47 -16.64 -5.50 -0.75
C THR A 47 -16.38 -4.43 -1.80
N ASN A 48 -15.98 -4.85 -2.99
CA ASN A 48 -15.79 -3.96 -4.14
C ASN A 48 -17.11 -3.27 -4.53
N GLU A 49 -18.23 -3.97 -4.38
CA GLU A 49 -19.57 -3.51 -4.71
C GLU A 49 -20.00 -2.38 -3.79
N GLU A 50 -19.69 -2.45 -2.49
CA GLU A 50 -19.96 -1.37 -1.54
C GLU A 50 -19.13 -0.12 -1.85
N VAL A 51 -17.85 -0.29 -2.24
CA VAL A 51 -17.03 0.82 -2.70
C VAL A 51 -17.61 1.44 -3.97
N SER A 52 -18.06 0.61 -4.92
CA SER A 52 -18.74 1.07 -6.16
C SER A 52 -19.98 1.89 -5.86
N GLN A 53 -20.88 1.37 -4.99
CA GLN A 53 -22.10 2.08 -4.61
C GLN A 53 -21.80 3.43 -3.92
N LEU A 54 -20.80 3.45 -3.04
CA LEU A 54 -20.34 4.70 -2.42
C LEU A 54 -19.88 5.70 -3.45
N LEU A 55 -19.00 5.29 -4.38
CA LEU A 55 -18.43 6.22 -5.37
C LEU A 55 -19.50 6.75 -6.34
N LYS A 56 -20.47 5.91 -6.73
CA LYS A 56 -21.65 6.38 -7.50
C LYS A 56 -22.42 7.46 -6.76
N LEU A 57 -22.74 7.20 -5.49
CA LEU A 57 -23.45 8.16 -4.62
C LEU A 57 -22.66 9.47 -4.47
N CYS A 58 -21.35 9.36 -4.18
CA CYS A 58 -20.49 10.53 -4.01
C CYS A 58 -20.33 11.31 -5.31
N ASN A 59 -20.20 10.63 -6.46
CA ASN A 59 -20.09 11.29 -7.77
C ASN A 59 -21.38 12.05 -8.14
N GLU A 60 -22.55 11.45 -7.91
CA GLU A 60 -23.85 12.08 -8.14
C GLU A 60 -24.00 13.38 -7.32
N HIS A 61 -23.63 13.32 -6.05
CA HIS A 61 -23.75 14.44 -5.11
C HIS A 61 -22.50 15.35 -5.04
N LYS A 62 -21.48 15.11 -5.89
CA LYS A 62 -20.21 15.87 -5.92
C LYS A 62 -19.52 15.93 -4.55
N ILE A 63 -19.52 14.81 -3.83
CA ILE A 63 -18.89 14.66 -2.52
C ILE A 63 -17.46 14.15 -2.73
N PRO A 64 -16.42 14.87 -2.26
CA PRO A 64 -15.05 14.38 -2.29
C PRO A 64 -14.90 13.09 -1.46
N VAL A 65 -14.05 12.16 -1.92
CA VAL A 65 -13.75 10.92 -1.22
C VAL A 65 -12.25 10.82 -0.98
N VAL A 66 -11.86 10.51 0.26
CA VAL A 66 -10.47 10.28 0.64
C VAL A 66 -10.31 8.82 1.05
N PRO A 67 -9.57 7.99 0.29
CA PRO A 67 -9.28 6.63 0.68
C PRO A 67 -8.24 6.60 1.81
N PHE A 68 -8.43 5.69 2.77
CA PHE A 68 -7.58 5.54 3.94
C PHE A 68 -7.27 4.07 4.17
N GLY A 69 -5.98 3.73 4.23
CA GLY A 69 -5.48 2.40 4.59
C GLY A 69 -5.07 2.35 6.06
N THR A 70 -3.79 2.15 6.33
CA THR A 70 -3.19 2.17 7.68
C THR A 70 -2.79 3.58 8.16
N GLY A 71 -2.85 4.59 7.30
CA GLY A 71 -2.51 5.97 7.65
C GLY A 71 -1.00 6.24 7.81
N THR A 72 -0.13 5.33 7.40
CA THR A 72 1.34 5.42 7.56
C THR A 72 2.03 6.30 6.52
N SER A 73 1.29 6.97 5.66
CA SER A 73 1.86 7.89 4.66
C SER A 73 2.28 9.22 5.27
N LEU A 74 3.39 9.76 4.74
CA LEU A 74 3.95 11.06 5.13
C LEU A 74 3.55 12.19 4.18
N GLU A 75 2.92 11.88 3.03
CA GLU A 75 2.70 12.82 1.93
C GLU A 75 1.42 13.66 2.08
N GLY A 76 0.59 13.38 3.09
CA GLY A 76 -0.63 14.14 3.38
C GLY A 76 -1.83 13.81 2.48
N HIS A 77 -1.73 12.89 1.52
CA HIS A 77 -2.87 12.55 0.63
C HIS A 77 -4.02 11.83 1.34
N VAL A 78 -3.81 11.36 2.58
CA VAL A 78 -4.86 10.75 3.42
C VAL A 78 -5.52 11.76 4.38
N VAL A 79 -5.09 13.02 4.37
CA VAL A 79 -5.74 14.09 5.15
C VAL A 79 -7.19 14.22 4.72
N GLY A 80 -8.09 14.27 5.69
CA GLY A 80 -9.54 14.33 5.45
C GLY A 80 -9.97 15.54 4.63
N ASN A 81 -11.23 15.58 4.25
CA ASN A 81 -11.83 16.70 3.53
C ASN A 81 -13.11 17.13 4.24
N GLN A 82 -13.19 18.41 4.67
CA GLN A 82 -14.33 18.96 5.43
C GLN A 82 -15.67 18.81 4.71
N ASN A 83 -15.69 18.68 3.38
CA ASN A 83 -16.88 18.46 2.57
C ASN A 83 -17.04 17.01 2.10
N GLY A 84 -16.04 16.16 2.38
CA GLY A 84 -15.90 14.82 1.88
C GLY A 84 -16.28 13.71 2.86
N ILE A 85 -16.07 12.49 2.39
CA ILE A 85 -16.20 11.24 3.13
C ILE A 85 -14.84 10.54 3.09
N THR A 86 -14.35 10.08 4.24
CA THR A 86 -13.19 9.19 4.30
C THR A 86 -13.67 7.74 4.17
N ILE A 87 -13.07 6.99 3.27
CA ILE A 87 -13.32 5.56 3.10
C ILE A 87 -12.16 4.77 3.73
N SER A 88 -12.40 4.17 4.89
CA SER A 88 -11.43 3.28 5.53
C SER A 88 -11.56 1.88 4.95
N LEU A 89 -10.47 1.36 4.40
CA LEU A 89 -10.41 0.01 3.84
C LEU A 89 -10.11 -1.07 4.89
N GLU A 90 -10.11 -0.74 6.19
CA GLU A 90 -9.72 -1.66 7.28
C GLU A 90 -10.46 -3.00 7.28
N LYS A 91 -11.70 -3.05 6.79
CA LYS A 91 -12.49 -4.27 6.65
C LYS A 91 -12.16 -5.09 5.40
N MET A 92 -11.37 -4.54 4.49
CA MET A 92 -10.91 -5.22 3.27
C MET A 92 -9.50 -5.81 3.52
N ASN A 93 -9.40 -6.78 4.41
CA ASN A 93 -8.15 -7.32 4.94
C ASN A 93 -7.99 -8.83 4.75
N LYS A 94 -8.62 -9.42 3.72
CA LYS A 94 -8.56 -10.86 3.45
C LYS A 94 -7.48 -11.20 2.44
N VAL A 95 -6.74 -12.29 2.69
CA VAL A 95 -5.95 -12.99 1.66
C VAL A 95 -6.94 -13.80 0.83
N LEU A 96 -7.06 -13.49 -0.45
CA LEU A 96 -8.09 -14.07 -1.33
C LEU A 96 -7.62 -15.38 -1.99
N SER A 97 -6.35 -15.44 -2.37
CA SER A 97 -5.73 -16.65 -2.91
C SER A 97 -4.21 -16.60 -2.76
N VAL A 98 -3.61 -17.76 -2.56
CA VAL A 98 -2.15 -17.96 -2.62
C VAL A 98 -1.88 -19.10 -3.60
N ASN A 99 -0.94 -18.89 -4.52
CA ASN A 99 -0.46 -19.87 -5.46
C ASN A 99 1.07 -19.92 -5.31
N ALA A 100 1.54 -20.62 -4.29
CA ALA A 100 2.96 -20.65 -3.93
C ALA A 100 3.84 -21.20 -5.05
N GLU A 101 3.35 -22.23 -5.78
CA GLU A 101 4.05 -22.83 -6.93
C GLU A 101 4.21 -21.85 -8.11
N ASP A 102 3.27 -20.91 -8.27
CA ASP A 102 3.31 -19.86 -9.30
C ASP A 102 3.95 -18.56 -8.81
N PHE A 103 4.35 -18.51 -7.55
CA PHE A 103 4.91 -17.31 -6.90
C PHE A 103 4.00 -16.11 -6.98
N ASP A 104 2.70 -16.28 -6.75
CA ASP A 104 1.75 -15.16 -6.71
C ASP A 104 0.68 -15.33 -5.63
N CYS A 105 0.09 -14.19 -5.24
CA CYS A 105 -1.09 -14.17 -4.39
C CYS A 105 -1.99 -12.98 -4.73
N ARG A 106 -3.26 -13.08 -4.33
CA ARG A 106 -4.21 -11.96 -4.41
C ARG A 106 -4.75 -11.65 -3.03
N VAL A 107 -4.74 -10.37 -2.69
CA VAL A 107 -5.14 -9.86 -1.38
C VAL A 107 -6.06 -8.66 -1.52
N GLN A 108 -6.90 -8.42 -0.52
CA GLN A 108 -7.61 -7.16 -0.37
C GLN A 108 -6.65 -6.04 0.07
N ALA A 109 -7.01 -4.80 -0.23
CA ALA A 109 -6.13 -3.64 -0.13
C ALA A 109 -5.56 -3.37 1.27
N ASN A 110 -6.29 -3.73 2.34
CA ASN A 110 -5.84 -3.44 3.71
C ASN A 110 -5.10 -4.61 4.39
N VAL A 111 -4.80 -5.69 3.69
CA VAL A 111 -3.83 -6.67 4.18
C VAL A 111 -2.49 -5.96 4.32
N THR A 112 -1.85 -6.04 5.49
CA THR A 112 -0.53 -5.46 5.70
C THR A 112 0.58 -6.41 5.25
N ARG A 113 1.78 -5.86 5.01
CA ARG A 113 2.95 -6.65 4.66
C ARG A 113 3.25 -7.74 5.70
N LYS A 114 3.18 -7.39 6.98
CA LYS A 114 3.46 -8.34 8.06
C LYS A 114 2.41 -9.44 8.12
N GLN A 115 1.12 -9.08 8.00
CA GLN A 115 0.03 -10.05 7.95
C GLN A 115 0.17 -11.03 6.79
N LEU A 116 0.53 -10.52 5.58
CA LEU A 116 0.75 -11.39 4.44
C LEU A 116 1.93 -12.35 4.67
N ASN A 117 3.08 -11.85 5.13
CA ASN A 117 4.26 -12.68 5.36
C ASN A 117 4.06 -13.70 6.50
N GLU A 118 3.27 -13.36 7.52
CA GLU A 118 2.87 -14.33 8.54
C GLU A 118 1.95 -15.40 7.97
N TYR A 119 1.02 -15.02 7.09
CA TYR A 119 0.15 -15.97 6.39
C TYR A 119 0.94 -16.94 5.50
N LEU A 120 1.99 -16.45 4.82
CA LEU A 120 2.83 -17.22 3.87
C LEU A 120 3.97 -18.03 4.54
N ARG A 121 4.08 -17.96 5.84
CA ARG A 121 5.23 -18.48 6.60
C ARG A 121 5.57 -19.94 6.31
N GLU A 122 4.57 -20.79 6.06
CA GLU A 122 4.74 -22.23 5.80
C GLU A 122 4.80 -22.57 4.29
N ASP A 123 4.60 -21.58 3.41
CA ASP A 123 4.50 -21.78 1.94
C ASP A 123 5.86 -21.73 1.23
N GLY A 124 6.95 -21.43 1.93
CA GLY A 124 8.29 -21.31 1.34
C GLY A 124 8.50 -20.06 0.48
N VAL A 125 7.55 -19.14 0.51
CA VAL A 125 7.55 -17.88 -0.25
C VAL A 125 7.30 -16.69 0.65
N PHE A 126 7.67 -15.50 0.21
CA PHE A 126 7.41 -14.26 0.94
C PHE A 126 7.18 -13.07 0.01
N PHE A 127 6.56 -12.03 0.54
CA PHE A 127 6.40 -10.75 -0.12
C PHE A 127 7.59 -9.84 0.24
N PRO A 128 8.39 -9.37 -0.77
CA PRO A 128 9.72 -8.83 -0.50
C PRO A 128 9.78 -7.32 -0.26
N ILE A 129 8.73 -6.55 -0.55
CA ILE A 129 8.83 -5.08 -0.39
C ILE A 129 8.65 -4.70 1.07
N ASP A 130 9.65 -4.00 1.64
CA ASP A 130 9.82 -3.78 3.07
C ASP A 130 9.94 -2.30 3.47
N PRO A 131 8.89 -1.47 3.26
CA PRO A 131 8.91 -0.11 3.80
C PRO A 131 9.06 -0.13 5.33
N GLY A 132 9.54 0.97 5.90
CA GLY A 132 9.76 1.09 7.35
C GLY A 132 8.50 0.83 8.18
N ALA A 133 7.36 1.31 7.74
CA ALA A 133 6.06 1.09 8.39
C ALA A 133 5.41 -0.24 8.00
N ASP A 134 4.55 -0.79 8.87
CA ASP A 134 3.66 -1.90 8.53
C ASP A 134 2.44 -1.39 7.76
N ALA A 135 2.66 -1.08 6.49
CA ALA A 135 1.67 -0.46 5.62
C ALA A 135 0.73 -1.48 4.96
N ALA A 136 -0.48 -1.04 4.66
CA ALA A 136 -1.46 -1.77 3.86
C ALA A 136 -1.00 -1.90 2.41
N LEU A 137 -1.14 -3.08 1.80
CA LEU A 137 -0.66 -3.38 0.45
C LEU A 137 -1.32 -2.52 -0.63
N GLY A 138 -2.59 -2.15 -0.46
CA GLY A 138 -3.27 -1.18 -1.34
C GLY A 138 -2.71 0.23 -1.20
N GLY A 139 -2.38 0.66 0.03
CA GLY A 139 -1.69 1.92 0.29
C GLY A 139 -0.28 1.92 -0.31
N MET A 140 0.48 0.84 -0.12
CA MET A 140 1.80 0.66 -0.75
C MET A 140 1.72 0.72 -2.28
N ALA A 141 0.68 0.14 -2.88
CA ALA A 141 0.43 0.27 -4.32
C ALA A 141 0.14 1.71 -4.72
N ALA A 142 -0.73 2.39 -3.97
CA ALA A 142 -1.12 3.78 -4.24
C ALA A 142 0.04 4.76 -4.15
N THR A 143 1.01 4.54 -3.27
CA THR A 143 2.21 5.39 -3.10
C THR A 143 3.43 4.91 -3.90
N SER A 144 3.30 3.79 -4.64
CA SER A 144 4.46 3.15 -5.30
C SER A 144 5.61 2.86 -4.33
N ALA A 145 5.28 2.34 -3.15
CA ALA A 145 6.22 2.14 -2.05
C ALA A 145 7.43 1.28 -2.45
N SER A 146 8.53 1.50 -1.78
CA SER A 146 9.75 0.71 -1.86
C SER A 146 10.27 0.44 -0.45
N GLY A 147 11.39 -0.26 -0.34
CA GLY A 147 12.06 -0.54 0.92
C GLY A 147 13.52 -0.85 0.69
N THR A 148 14.20 -1.30 1.74
CA THR A 148 15.65 -1.57 1.72
C THR A 148 16.01 -2.74 0.80
N MET A 149 15.07 -3.65 0.57
CA MET A 149 15.24 -4.80 -0.33
C MET A 149 15.03 -4.47 -1.83
N ALA A 150 14.80 -3.19 -2.15
CA ALA A 150 14.55 -2.77 -3.53
C ALA A 150 15.72 -3.06 -4.49
N VAL A 151 16.94 -3.16 -3.98
CA VAL A 151 18.14 -3.50 -4.77
C VAL A 151 17.96 -4.83 -5.51
N LYS A 152 17.41 -5.84 -4.85
CA LYS A 152 17.18 -7.16 -5.44
C LYS A 152 15.77 -7.32 -6.02
N TYR A 153 14.76 -6.87 -5.29
CA TYR A 153 13.36 -7.20 -5.58
C TYR A 153 12.59 -6.07 -6.27
N GLY A 154 13.20 -4.88 -6.39
CA GLY A 154 12.55 -3.72 -6.97
C GLY A 154 11.56 -3.05 -6.02
N THR A 155 10.54 -2.43 -6.58
CA THR A 155 9.51 -1.66 -5.87
C THR A 155 8.13 -2.30 -6.07
N MET A 156 7.08 -1.69 -5.53
CA MET A 156 5.69 -2.11 -5.80
C MET A 156 5.39 -2.20 -7.31
N ARG A 157 5.99 -1.35 -8.15
CA ARG A 157 5.86 -1.43 -9.62
C ARG A 157 6.36 -2.75 -10.20
N THR A 158 7.34 -3.37 -9.57
CA THR A 158 7.94 -4.62 -10.03
C THR A 158 7.11 -5.84 -9.61
N VAL A 159 6.54 -5.80 -8.40
CA VAL A 159 5.89 -6.96 -7.79
C VAL A 159 4.37 -6.99 -7.99
N ILE A 160 3.73 -5.88 -8.35
CA ILE A 160 2.30 -5.87 -8.68
C ILE A 160 2.11 -6.34 -10.12
N SER A 161 1.32 -7.40 -10.30
CA SER A 161 0.96 -7.93 -11.61
C SER A 161 -0.46 -7.54 -12.05
N GLY A 162 -1.32 -7.10 -11.13
CA GLY A 162 -2.67 -6.66 -11.43
C GLY A 162 -3.34 -5.98 -10.24
N LEU A 163 -4.40 -5.25 -10.50
CA LEU A 163 -5.18 -4.52 -9.51
C LEU A 163 -6.69 -4.69 -9.80
N THR A 164 -7.50 -4.71 -8.74
CA THR A 164 -8.92 -4.37 -8.83
C THR A 164 -9.07 -2.95 -8.31
N VAL A 165 -9.64 -2.08 -9.13
CA VAL A 165 -9.81 -0.65 -8.84
C VAL A 165 -11.25 -0.25 -9.06
N VAL A 166 -11.80 0.57 -8.17
CA VAL A 166 -13.10 1.21 -8.35
C VAL A 166 -12.87 2.64 -8.80
N LEU A 167 -13.36 2.96 -9.99
CA LEU A 167 -13.22 4.29 -10.60
C LEU A 167 -14.18 5.31 -9.95
N PRO A 168 -13.95 6.62 -10.11
CA PRO A 168 -14.81 7.65 -9.52
C PRO A 168 -16.28 7.58 -9.94
N ASN A 169 -16.59 7.00 -11.11
CA ASN A 169 -17.96 6.76 -11.57
C ASN A 169 -18.58 5.48 -10.97
N GLY A 170 -17.83 4.75 -10.16
CA GLY A 170 -18.24 3.51 -9.53
C GLY A 170 -18.01 2.25 -10.37
N ASP A 171 -17.43 2.34 -11.55
CA ASP A 171 -17.08 1.16 -12.32
C ASP A 171 -15.95 0.38 -11.66
N ILE A 172 -16.11 -0.94 -11.56
CA ILE A 172 -15.08 -1.85 -11.05
C ILE A 172 -14.28 -2.37 -12.24
N ILE A 173 -13.01 -2.08 -12.27
CA ILE A 173 -12.11 -2.55 -13.32
C ILE A 173 -11.03 -3.47 -12.75
N LYS A 174 -10.55 -4.39 -13.59
CA LYS A 174 -9.38 -5.22 -13.31
C LYS A 174 -8.29 -4.89 -14.32
N THR A 175 -7.09 -4.66 -13.84
CA THR A 175 -5.91 -4.39 -14.66
C THR A 175 -4.91 -5.51 -14.54
N GLY A 176 -4.09 -5.69 -15.57
CA GLY A 176 -3.02 -6.69 -15.55
C GLY A 176 -3.51 -8.14 -15.60
N ALA A 177 -2.63 -9.05 -15.25
CA ALA A 177 -2.88 -10.48 -15.22
C ALA A 177 -1.91 -11.18 -14.26
N ARG A 178 -2.16 -12.45 -13.92
CA ARG A 178 -1.23 -13.27 -13.13
C ARG A 178 0.08 -13.55 -13.88
N THR A 179 0.06 -13.54 -15.20
CA THR A 179 1.21 -13.86 -16.04
C THR A 179 2.33 -12.81 -15.87
N LYS A 180 3.57 -13.30 -15.84
CA LYS A 180 4.76 -12.43 -15.72
C LYS A 180 4.97 -11.54 -16.94
N LYS A 181 4.54 -12.01 -18.12
CA LYS A 181 4.71 -11.33 -19.41
C LYS A 181 3.38 -11.16 -20.10
N THR A 182 3.11 -9.97 -20.58
CA THR A 182 2.02 -9.67 -21.52
C THR A 182 2.51 -8.66 -22.54
N SER A 183 2.01 -8.79 -23.77
CA SER A 183 2.22 -7.83 -24.88
C SER A 183 0.92 -7.12 -25.26
N ALA A 184 -0.15 -7.32 -24.50
CA ALA A 184 -1.48 -6.81 -24.82
C ALA A 184 -1.73 -5.44 -24.17
N GLY A 185 -1.96 -4.43 -25.03
CA GLY A 185 -2.50 -3.11 -24.64
C GLY A 185 -1.59 -2.26 -23.78
N TYR A 186 -2.18 -1.23 -23.20
CA TYR A 186 -1.51 -0.33 -22.27
C TYR A 186 -1.31 -0.97 -20.90
N ASN A 187 -0.24 -0.61 -20.21
CA ASN A 187 0.00 -1.04 -18.84
C ASN A 187 -0.79 -0.16 -17.85
N LEU A 188 -2.08 -0.43 -17.74
CA LEU A 188 -2.96 0.29 -16.81
C LEU A 188 -2.61 0.01 -15.34
N THR A 189 -2.05 -1.14 -15.03
CA THR A 189 -1.60 -1.45 -13.66
C THR A 189 -0.60 -0.40 -13.18
N ASN A 190 0.42 -0.08 -14.01
CA ASN A 190 1.42 0.93 -13.65
C ASN A 190 0.86 2.37 -13.65
N LEU A 191 -0.27 2.63 -14.30
CA LEU A 191 -0.95 3.93 -14.23
C LEU A 191 -1.53 4.17 -12.82
N PHE A 192 -2.13 3.13 -12.23
CA PHE A 192 -2.72 3.23 -10.88
C PHE A 192 -1.69 3.16 -9.75
N ILE A 193 -0.53 2.52 -9.98
CA ILE A 193 0.55 2.48 -8.99
C ILE A 193 1.18 3.87 -8.86
N GLY A 194 1.14 4.43 -7.67
CA GLY A 194 1.58 5.80 -7.39
C GLY A 194 0.53 6.88 -7.70
N SER A 195 -0.74 6.49 -7.87
CA SER A 195 -1.84 7.43 -8.12
C SER A 195 -2.39 8.10 -6.86
N GLU A 196 -2.03 7.62 -5.67
CA GLU A 196 -2.44 8.17 -4.36
C GLU A 196 -3.95 8.41 -4.22
N GLY A 197 -4.76 7.51 -4.82
CA GLY A 197 -6.22 7.61 -4.80
C GLY A 197 -6.84 8.60 -5.79
N THR A 198 -6.04 9.31 -6.59
CA THR A 198 -6.55 10.34 -7.53
C THR A 198 -7.26 9.76 -8.75
N LEU A 199 -6.95 8.54 -9.16
CA LEU A 199 -7.55 7.88 -10.32
C LEU A 199 -8.65 6.88 -9.98
N GLY A 200 -8.70 6.45 -8.72
CA GLY A 200 -9.66 5.47 -8.22
C GLY A 200 -9.19 4.81 -6.93
N ILE A 201 -10.02 3.97 -6.34
CA ILE A 201 -9.74 3.27 -5.10
C ILE A 201 -9.26 1.84 -5.41
N ILE A 202 -8.02 1.53 -5.07
CA ILE A 202 -7.47 0.17 -5.16
C ILE A 202 -8.10 -0.66 -4.04
N THR A 203 -8.79 -1.74 -4.41
CA THR A 203 -9.49 -2.61 -3.48
C THR A 203 -8.89 -4.01 -3.37
N GLU A 204 -8.20 -4.48 -4.42
CA GLU A 204 -7.45 -5.74 -4.39
C GLU A 204 -6.13 -5.59 -5.14
N VAL A 205 -5.13 -6.33 -4.71
CA VAL A 205 -3.78 -6.34 -5.30
C VAL A 205 -3.39 -7.77 -5.65
N GLN A 206 -2.99 -8.01 -6.89
CA GLN A 206 -2.35 -9.22 -7.35
C GLN A 206 -0.84 -9.05 -7.27
N LEU A 207 -0.19 -9.83 -6.42
CA LEU A 207 1.21 -9.69 -6.05
C LEU A 207 2.05 -10.86 -6.56
N ARG A 208 3.30 -10.58 -6.88
CA ARG A 208 4.35 -11.57 -7.07
C ARG A 208 5.09 -11.80 -5.76
N LEU A 209 5.33 -13.06 -5.46
CA LEU A 209 6.08 -13.52 -4.31
C LEU A 209 7.50 -13.93 -4.73
N SER A 210 8.36 -14.04 -3.76
CA SER A 210 9.73 -14.53 -3.94
C SER A 210 9.97 -15.76 -3.08
N PRO A 211 10.81 -16.72 -3.51
CA PRO A 211 11.20 -17.83 -2.66
C PRO A 211 12.01 -17.35 -1.46
N ILE A 212 11.82 -17.99 -0.32
CA ILE A 212 12.65 -17.76 0.87
C ILE A 212 14.06 -18.30 0.55
N PRO A 213 15.13 -17.50 0.70
CA PRO A 213 16.49 -17.96 0.44
C PRO A 213 16.91 -19.02 1.47
N GLU A 214 17.65 -20.04 1.03
CA GLU A 214 18.16 -21.11 1.91
C GLU A 214 19.10 -20.57 3.00
N SER A 215 19.86 -19.52 2.69
CA SER A 215 20.79 -18.89 3.64
C SER A 215 20.86 -17.39 3.43
N ILE A 216 21.06 -16.66 4.52
CA ILE A 216 21.24 -15.22 4.53
C ILE A 216 22.53 -14.91 5.27
N MET A 217 23.40 -14.11 4.63
CA MET A 217 24.57 -13.50 5.29
C MET A 217 24.36 -12.00 5.39
N SER A 218 24.80 -11.41 6.49
CA SER A 218 24.86 -9.96 6.67
C SER A 218 26.24 -9.54 7.16
N ALA A 219 26.68 -8.35 6.74
CA ALA A 219 27.94 -7.78 7.16
C ALA A 219 27.77 -6.28 7.43
N VAL A 220 28.50 -5.75 8.41
CA VAL A 220 28.68 -4.34 8.64
C VAL A 220 30.12 -3.99 8.31
N CYS A 221 30.31 -3.05 7.40
CA CYS A 221 31.63 -2.62 6.96
C CYS A 221 31.84 -1.14 7.32
N TYR A 222 33.00 -0.80 7.86
CA TYR A 222 33.38 0.57 8.20
C TYR A 222 34.32 1.12 7.14
N PHE A 223 34.10 2.33 6.75
CA PHE A 223 34.89 3.03 5.72
C PHE A 223 35.43 4.35 6.28
N PRO A 224 36.65 4.78 5.86
CA PRO A 224 37.23 6.03 6.33
C PRO A 224 36.47 7.28 5.86
N ASP A 225 35.81 7.18 4.73
CA ASP A 225 35.08 8.28 4.08
C ASP A 225 33.88 7.78 3.27
N LEU A 226 33.06 8.72 2.84
CA LEU A 226 31.85 8.47 2.06
C LEU A 226 32.17 7.89 0.67
N ASP A 227 33.23 8.40 0.01
CA ASP A 227 33.60 8.00 -1.33
C ASP A 227 34.00 6.51 -1.37
N SER A 228 34.74 6.05 -0.38
CA SER A 228 35.12 4.64 -0.23
C SER A 228 33.91 3.74 -0.04
N ALA A 229 32.92 4.16 0.78
CA ALA A 229 31.69 3.41 1.01
C ALA A 229 30.85 3.31 -0.28
N VAL A 230 30.67 4.42 -0.98
CA VAL A 230 29.93 4.47 -2.25
C VAL A 230 30.61 3.62 -3.31
N LYS A 231 31.93 3.70 -3.44
CA LYS A 231 32.71 2.89 -4.39
C LYS A 231 32.57 1.41 -4.12
N ALA A 232 32.69 0.99 -2.86
CA ALA A 232 32.48 -0.42 -2.50
C ALA A 232 31.07 -0.91 -2.85
N SER A 233 30.04 -0.08 -2.62
CA SER A 233 28.65 -0.40 -2.99
C SER A 233 28.49 -0.54 -4.52
N GLN A 234 29.12 0.34 -5.30
CA GLN A 234 29.11 0.27 -6.76
C GLN A 234 29.80 -1.01 -7.26
N GLU A 235 30.96 -1.35 -6.71
CA GLU A 235 31.70 -2.55 -7.07
C GLU A 235 30.92 -3.83 -6.78
N VAL A 236 30.25 -3.92 -5.63
CA VAL A 236 29.38 -5.06 -5.29
C VAL A 236 28.29 -5.28 -6.35
N ILE A 237 27.65 -4.20 -6.81
CA ILE A 237 26.64 -4.28 -7.87
C ILE A 237 27.25 -4.62 -9.23
N GLN A 238 28.39 -4.00 -9.58
CA GLN A 238 29.07 -4.22 -10.86
C GLN A 238 29.59 -5.65 -11.01
N TYR A 239 30.06 -6.26 -9.92
CA TYR A 239 30.48 -7.67 -9.92
C TYR A 239 29.31 -8.66 -9.93
N GLY A 240 28.05 -8.17 -9.94
CA GLY A 240 26.88 -9.03 -9.98
C GLY A 240 26.66 -9.84 -8.69
N VAL A 241 27.18 -9.37 -7.55
CA VAL A 241 26.94 -10.02 -6.25
C VAL A 241 25.43 -9.98 -5.97
N PRO A 242 24.79 -11.13 -5.64
CA PRO A 242 23.34 -11.19 -5.44
C PRO A 242 22.92 -10.56 -4.10
N ILE A 243 23.24 -9.28 -3.92
CA ILE A 243 22.92 -8.55 -2.70
C ILE A 243 21.43 -8.25 -2.62
N ALA A 244 20.81 -8.58 -1.48
CA ALA A 244 19.40 -8.36 -1.28
C ALA A 244 19.10 -6.96 -0.71
N ARG A 245 20.00 -6.48 0.16
CA ARG A 245 19.87 -5.20 0.85
C ARG A 245 21.24 -4.56 0.95
N ILE A 246 21.35 -3.28 0.68
CA ILE A 246 22.55 -2.49 0.89
C ILE A 246 22.12 -1.11 1.41
N GLU A 247 22.65 -0.72 2.55
CA GLU A 247 22.35 0.56 3.19
C GLU A 247 23.64 1.18 3.68
N MET A 248 23.73 2.50 3.55
CA MET A 248 24.82 3.29 4.05
C MET A 248 24.32 4.19 5.16
N LEU A 249 24.97 4.13 6.31
CA LEU A 249 24.69 4.97 7.46
C LEU A 249 25.86 5.94 7.67
N ASN A 250 25.58 7.21 7.75
CA ASN A 250 26.55 8.22 8.16
C ASN A 250 26.56 8.38 9.69
N ASN A 251 27.55 9.10 10.21
CA ASN A 251 27.68 9.31 11.65
C ASN A 251 26.43 9.95 12.29
N CYS A 252 25.75 10.84 11.58
CA CYS A 252 24.53 11.47 12.08
C CYS A 252 23.43 10.42 12.32
N LEU A 253 23.18 9.55 11.35
CA LEU A 253 22.17 8.47 11.48
C LEU A 253 22.55 7.44 12.54
N LEU A 254 23.85 7.11 12.69
CA LEU A 254 24.30 6.18 13.73
C LEU A 254 24.01 6.69 15.16
N TYR A 255 24.06 8.00 15.37
CA TYR A 255 23.81 8.59 16.69
C TYR A 255 22.36 8.98 16.94
N THR A 256 21.55 9.14 15.90
CA THR A 256 20.16 9.61 16.02
C THR A 256 19.12 8.52 15.74
N SER A 257 19.51 7.43 15.11
CA SER A 257 18.62 6.28 14.87
C SER A 257 18.59 5.38 16.11
N PRO A 258 17.42 4.90 16.56
CA PRO A 258 17.36 3.90 17.61
C PRO A 258 18.15 2.65 17.15
N SER A 259 18.91 2.09 18.09
CA SER A 259 19.70 0.89 17.82
C SER A 259 18.78 -0.25 17.35
N PRO A 260 19.18 -1.06 16.35
CA PRO A 260 18.43 -2.26 15.98
C PRO A 260 18.32 -3.30 17.10
N ARG A 261 18.88 -3.01 18.26
CA ARG A 261 18.90 -3.91 19.43
C ARG A 261 17.98 -3.45 20.57
N ASP A 262 17.32 -2.28 20.44
CA ASP A 262 16.38 -1.75 21.42
C ASP A 262 14.93 -2.12 21.08
#